data_b5717fec504b680691e9fab2785fc172
#
_entry.id   b5717fec504b680691e9fab2785fc172
#
_cell.length_a   1.000
_cell.length_b   1.000
_cell.length_c   1.000
_cell.angle_alpha   90.00
_cell.angle_beta   90.00
_cell.angle_gamma   90.00
#
_symmetry.space_group_name_H-M   'P 1'
#
loop_
_entity.id
_entity.type
_entity.pdbx_description
1 polymer ?
#
loop_
_entity_poly.entity_id
_entity_poly.type
_entity_poly.pdbx_seq_one_letter_code
_entity_poly.pdbx_strand_id
1 'polypeptide(L)'
;MIYHSTRDEKLTAAPTRAVLEGIAPDGGLYVCDPGKLDFDWQGTLQKDTMSMAADILGVLLPDFQDMNGLVRASYAGKFASDDLTPLVPVGERYVLELYHGPPSAFKDVALSVLPRLVSAAAKQEGAGDVVILTATSGDTGKAALEGFHDVPGTRIMVFYPAGGVSPVQEAQMVTQEGGNVRVCAIRGNFDDAQTGVKNVFAACKGKDLHGAVLSSANSINIGRLAPQVVYYFRAYADLVQAGRIRVGEKVHFVVPTGNFGDILAGYFAKRMGLPVGRLVCASNANDVLTEFIST
;
A
#
# COMPACT_ATOMS: atom_id res chain seq x y z
N MET A 1 18.31 6.00 -5.11
CA MET A 1 17.19 5.49 -5.97
C MET A 1 16.36 6.68 -6.43
N ILE A 2 15.84 6.66 -7.66
CA ILE A 2 14.98 7.71 -8.20
C ILE A 2 13.74 7.04 -8.77
N TYR A 3 12.57 7.58 -8.43
CA TYR A 3 11.30 7.23 -9.04
C TYR A 3 11.04 8.11 -10.26
N HIS A 4 10.32 7.61 -11.25
CA HIS A 4 9.89 8.37 -12.42
C HIS A 4 8.39 8.20 -12.66
N SER A 5 7.79 9.16 -13.37
CA SER A 5 6.39 9.04 -13.79
C SER A 5 6.21 7.98 -14.86
N THR A 6 5.10 7.24 -14.81
CA THR A 6 4.70 6.32 -15.89
C THR A 6 4.33 7.02 -17.19
N ARG A 7 4.14 8.35 -17.18
CA ARG A 7 3.79 9.16 -18.36
C ARG A 7 4.97 9.91 -18.95
N ASP A 8 5.94 10.28 -18.11
CA ASP A 8 7.16 10.96 -18.54
C ASP A 8 8.34 10.49 -17.67
N GLU A 9 9.21 9.67 -18.23
CA GLU A 9 10.39 9.14 -17.54
C GLU A 9 11.37 10.22 -17.08
N LYS A 10 11.31 11.43 -17.67
CA LYS A 10 12.13 12.57 -17.27
C LYS A 10 11.61 13.25 -16.01
N LEU A 11 10.33 13.05 -15.71
CA LEU A 11 9.72 13.55 -14.48
C LEU A 11 10.07 12.60 -13.34
N THR A 12 11.07 12.98 -12.56
CA THR A 12 11.63 12.15 -11.51
C THR A 12 11.36 12.73 -10.12
N ALA A 13 11.36 11.86 -9.10
CA ALA A 13 11.24 12.24 -7.70
C ALA A 13 12.08 11.33 -6.81
N ALA A 14 12.58 11.89 -5.71
CA ALA A 14 13.10 11.11 -4.59
C ALA A 14 12.00 10.25 -3.96
N PRO A 15 12.31 9.12 -3.32
CA PRO A 15 11.32 8.26 -2.67
C PRO A 15 10.41 9.00 -1.67
N THR A 16 10.96 9.88 -0.84
CA THR A 16 10.18 10.71 0.10
C THR A 16 9.15 11.56 -0.63
N ARG A 17 9.58 12.21 -1.71
CA ARG A 17 8.71 13.05 -2.54
C ARG A 17 7.62 12.24 -3.24
N ALA A 18 7.97 11.07 -3.78
CA ALA A 18 7.01 10.18 -4.44
C ALA A 18 5.91 9.69 -3.48
N VAL A 19 6.27 9.37 -2.23
CA VAL A 19 5.30 8.99 -1.19
C VAL A 19 4.45 10.18 -0.77
N LEU A 20 5.06 11.37 -0.59
CA LEU A 20 4.37 12.57 -0.15
C LEU A 20 3.33 13.04 -1.19
N GLU A 21 3.70 13.10 -2.45
CA GLU A 21 2.81 13.51 -3.55
C GLU A 21 1.77 12.43 -3.89
N GLY A 22 2.15 11.16 -3.81
CA GLY A 22 1.29 10.01 -4.12
C GLY A 22 1.00 9.81 -5.60
N ILE A 23 0.98 10.88 -6.39
CA ILE A 23 0.79 10.88 -7.85
C ILE A 23 1.69 11.95 -8.46
N ALA A 24 2.27 11.66 -9.61
CA ALA A 24 3.14 12.60 -10.29
C ALA A 24 2.34 13.82 -10.84
N PRO A 25 2.96 15.00 -10.98
CA PRO A 25 2.29 16.22 -11.47
C PRO A 25 1.63 16.11 -12.85
N ASP A 26 2.09 15.16 -13.69
CA ASP A 26 1.49 14.85 -15.01
C ASP A 26 0.33 13.87 -14.92
N GLY A 27 -0.01 13.40 -13.69
CA GLY A 27 -1.04 12.40 -13.42
C GLY A 27 -0.59 10.96 -13.68
N GLY A 28 0.71 10.72 -13.91
CA GLY A 28 1.33 9.39 -13.93
C GLY A 28 1.57 8.84 -12.52
N LEU A 29 1.86 7.55 -12.42
CA LEU A 29 2.26 6.92 -11.17
C LEU A 29 3.78 6.97 -11.01
N TYR A 30 4.25 7.16 -9.79
CA TYR A 30 5.66 7.03 -9.49
C TYR A 30 6.08 5.57 -9.42
N VAL A 31 7.00 5.18 -10.28
CA VAL A 31 7.53 3.81 -10.37
C VAL A 31 9.05 3.81 -10.39
N CYS A 32 9.64 2.68 -10.01
CA CYS A 32 11.07 2.40 -10.14
C CYS A 32 11.27 1.03 -10.78
N ASP A 33 12.49 0.71 -11.21
CA ASP A 33 12.84 -0.65 -11.61
C ASP A 33 13.41 -1.44 -10.43
N PRO A 34 12.61 -2.29 -9.77
CA PRO A 34 13.08 -3.05 -8.61
C PRO A 34 14.15 -4.09 -8.97
N GLY A 35 14.33 -4.44 -10.25
CA GLY A 35 15.38 -5.36 -10.71
C GLY A 35 16.78 -4.76 -10.73
N LYS A 36 16.90 -3.45 -10.53
CA LYS A 36 18.19 -2.73 -10.44
C LYS A 36 18.64 -2.48 -9.00
N LEU A 37 17.86 -2.96 -8.02
CA LEU A 37 18.18 -2.79 -6.60
C LEU A 37 19.22 -3.82 -6.18
N ASP A 38 20.23 -3.37 -5.47
CA ASP A 38 21.16 -4.24 -4.75
C ASP A 38 20.49 -4.67 -3.44
N PHE A 39 19.96 -5.90 -3.41
CA PHE A 39 19.19 -6.42 -2.30
C PHE A 39 19.56 -7.88 -2.00
N ASP A 40 20.08 -8.11 -0.82
CA ASP A 40 20.30 -9.46 -0.30
C ASP A 40 18.98 -10.10 0.13
N TRP A 41 18.23 -10.57 -0.86
CA TRP A 41 16.95 -11.21 -0.62
C TRP A 41 17.09 -12.53 0.16
N GLN A 42 18.21 -13.25 0.05
CA GLN A 42 18.43 -14.51 0.75
C GLN A 42 18.69 -14.28 2.24
N GLY A 43 19.51 -13.29 2.57
CA GLY A 43 19.78 -12.92 3.95
C GLY A 43 18.53 -12.43 4.68
N THR A 44 17.61 -11.77 3.98
CA THR A 44 16.38 -11.28 4.61
C THR A 44 15.39 -12.40 4.97
N LEU A 45 15.48 -13.60 4.33
CA LEU A 45 14.59 -14.73 4.64
C LEU A 45 14.77 -15.30 6.05
N GLN A 46 15.89 -15.02 6.72
CA GLN A 46 16.18 -15.50 8.06
C GLN A 46 15.70 -14.52 9.15
N LYS A 47 15.20 -13.36 8.77
CA LYS A 47 14.80 -12.30 9.69
C LYS A 47 13.35 -12.48 10.15
N ASP A 48 13.04 -11.89 11.30
CA ASP A 48 11.65 -11.71 11.73
C ASP A 48 10.92 -10.76 10.78
N THR A 49 9.59 -10.77 10.83
CA THR A 49 8.74 -10.01 9.89
C THR A 49 9.00 -8.51 9.93
N MET A 50 9.25 -7.93 11.12
CA MET A 50 9.53 -6.50 11.26
C MET A 50 10.87 -6.11 10.64
N SER A 51 11.91 -6.90 10.90
CA SER A 51 13.24 -6.68 10.33
C SER A 51 13.25 -6.90 8.82
N MET A 52 12.53 -7.92 8.32
CA MET A 52 12.33 -8.16 6.89
C MET A 52 11.61 -6.98 6.23
N ALA A 53 10.55 -6.46 6.85
CA ALA A 53 9.82 -5.30 6.33
C ALA A 53 10.72 -4.06 6.27
N ALA A 54 11.54 -3.83 7.28
CA ALA A 54 12.47 -2.70 7.31
C ALA A 54 13.53 -2.80 6.21
N ASP A 55 14.08 -3.99 5.95
CA ASP A 55 15.03 -4.20 4.86
C ASP A 55 14.40 -3.91 3.49
N ILE A 56 13.24 -4.51 3.22
CA ILE A 56 12.55 -4.38 1.93
C ILE A 56 12.15 -2.92 1.69
N LEU A 57 11.55 -2.28 2.70
CA LEU A 57 11.17 -0.87 2.60
C LEU A 57 12.38 0.06 2.54
N GLY A 58 13.46 -0.26 3.26
CA GLY A 58 14.72 0.50 3.22
C GLY A 58 15.37 0.50 1.84
N VAL A 59 15.26 -0.60 1.10
CA VAL A 59 15.78 -0.69 -0.27
C VAL A 59 14.83 -0.01 -1.28
N LEU A 60 13.52 -0.15 -1.11
CA LEU A 60 12.53 0.51 -1.96
C LEU A 60 12.42 2.02 -1.70
N LEU A 61 12.62 2.45 -0.45
CA LEU A 61 12.46 3.82 0.01
C LEU A 61 13.71 4.31 0.78
N PRO A 62 14.90 4.33 0.16
CA PRO A 62 16.18 4.50 0.87
C PRO A 62 16.38 5.87 1.51
N ASP A 63 15.62 6.88 1.11
CA ASP A 63 15.77 8.26 1.64
C ASP A 63 15.08 8.45 2.99
N PHE A 64 14.27 7.46 3.42
CA PHE A 64 13.62 7.52 4.73
C PHE A 64 14.62 7.23 5.85
N GLN A 65 14.72 8.15 6.80
CA GLN A 65 15.49 7.93 8.02
C GLN A 65 14.74 6.98 8.95
N ASP A 66 15.48 6.13 9.66
CA ASP A 66 14.94 5.19 10.66
C ASP A 66 13.76 4.33 10.17
N MET A 67 13.96 3.62 9.06
CA MET A 67 12.93 2.71 8.54
C MET A 67 12.52 1.63 9.57
N ASN A 68 13.45 1.16 10.40
CA ASN A 68 13.15 0.22 11.48
C ASN A 68 12.17 0.80 12.50
N GLY A 69 12.38 2.03 12.94
CA GLY A 69 11.46 2.72 13.86
C GLY A 69 10.09 2.94 13.23
N LEU A 70 10.04 3.35 11.95
CA LEU A 70 8.79 3.53 11.20
C LEU A 70 7.99 2.23 11.10
N VAL A 71 8.64 1.12 10.76
CA VAL A 71 8.01 -0.21 10.64
C VAL A 71 7.48 -0.68 11.99
N ARG A 72 8.31 -0.64 13.05
CA ARG A 72 7.88 -1.05 14.40
C ARG A 72 6.71 -0.21 14.90
N ALA A 73 6.78 1.10 14.77
CA ALA A 73 5.69 1.99 15.17
C ALA A 73 4.40 1.75 14.36
N SER A 74 4.50 1.22 13.15
CA SER A 74 3.37 0.92 12.27
C SER A 74 2.65 -0.38 12.61
N TYR A 75 3.39 -1.42 12.98
CA TYR A 75 2.85 -2.77 13.09
C TYR A 75 2.76 -3.31 14.51
N ALA A 76 3.66 -2.91 15.42
CA ALA A 76 3.71 -3.49 16.76
C ALA A 76 2.37 -3.36 17.50
N GLY A 77 1.84 -4.50 17.95
CA GLY A 77 0.60 -4.58 18.71
C GLY A 77 -0.69 -4.25 17.95
N LYS A 78 -0.64 -4.10 16.62
CA LYS A 78 -1.82 -3.79 15.79
C LYS A 78 -2.42 -4.99 15.09
N PHE A 79 -1.65 -6.03 14.88
CA PHE A 79 -2.10 -7.25 14.19
C PHE A 79 -2.37 -8.36 15.20
N ALA A 80 -3.33 -9.22 14.91
CA ALA A 80 -3.66 -10.37 15.73
C ALA A 80 -2.57 -11.48 15.69
N SER A 81 -1.65 -11.39 14.74
CA SER A 81 -0.50 -12.29 14.59
C SER A 81 0.80 -11.50 14.54
N ASP A 82 1.82 -11.95 15.26
CA ASP A 82 3.17 -11.37 15.22
C ASP A 82 3.82 -11.49 13.83
N ASP A 83 3.42 -12.49 13.04
CA ASP A 83 3.86 -12.66 11.66
C ASP A 83 3.15 -11.70 10.69
N LEU A 84 2.22 -10.88 11.15
CA LEU A 84 1.34 -10.00 10.38
C LEU A 84 0.45 -10.75 9.37
N THR A 85 1.02 -11.69 8.64
CA THR A 85 0.38 -12.40 7.51
C THR A 85 0.76 -13.88 7.56
N PRO A 86 0.19 -14.66 8.49
CA PRO A 86 0.53 -16.07 8.66
C PRO A 86 0.20 -16.90 7.41
N LEU A 87 1.06 -17.89 7.14
CA LEU A 87 0.89 -18.83 6.04
C LEU A 87 0.31 -20.15 6.54
N VAL A 88 -0.92 -20.47 6.17
CA VAL A 88 -1.67 -21.61 6.68
C VAL A 88 -1.75 -22.73 5.64
N PRO A 89 -1.39 -23.99 5.96
CA PRO A 89 -1.50 -25.12 5.05
C PRO A 89 -2.97 -25.52 4.84
N VAL A 90 -3.37 -25.74 3.58
CA VAL A 90 -4.70 -26.21 3.20
C VAL A 90 -4.55 -27.33 2.15
N GLY A 91 -4.55 -28.57 2.58
CA GLY A 91 -4.23 -29.72 1.74
C GLY A 91 -2.81 -29.63 1.19
N GLU A 92 -2.65 -29.64 -0.14
CA GLU A 92 -1.35 -29.50 -0.81
C GLU A 92 -0.97 -28.05 -1.12
N ARG A 93 -1.77 -27.10 -0.65
CA ARG A 93 -1.59 -25.67 -0.92
C ARG A 93 -1.42 -24.90 0.38
N TYR A 94 -1.12 -23.61 0.25
CA TYR A 94 -1.02 -22.71 1.36
C TYR A 94 -1.90 -21.48 1.10
N VAL A 95 -2.48 -20.96 2.17
CA VAL A 95 -3.24 -19.71 2.17
C VAL A 95 -2.45 -18.69 2.98
N LEU A 96 -2.08 -17.59 2.33
CA LEU A 96 -1.51 -16.43 3.02
C LEU A 96 -2.66 -15.57 3.54
N GLU A 97 -2.81 -15.54 4.85
CA GLU A 97 -3.92 -14.83 5.51
C GLU A 97 -3.56 -13.36 5.71
N LEU A 98 -4.23 -12.47 4.97
CA LEU A 98 -3.95 -11.03 4.98
C LEU A 98 -4.95 -10.21 5.80
N TYR A 99 -5.77 -10.86 6.65
CA TYR A 99 -6.88 -10.23 7.36
C TYR A 99 -6.66 -10.09 8.89
N HIS A 100 -5.43 -10.20 9.36
CA HIS A 100 -5.08 -10.10 10.78
C HIS A 100 -4.88 -8.67 11.28
N GLY A 101 -5.01 -7.67 10.42
CA GLY A 101 -4.93 -6.26 10.78
C GLY A 101 -6.23 -5.69 11.36
N PRO A 102 -6.24 -4.43 11.83
CA PRO A 102 -7.35 -3.83 12.59
C PRO A 102 -8.72 -3.90 11.91
N PRO A 103 -8.92 -3.47 10.65
CA PRO A 103 -10.18 -3.64 9.94
C PRO A 103 -10.31 -4.97 9.16
N SER A 104 -9.42 -5.93 9.37
CA SER A 104 -9.43 -7.26 8.74
C SER A 104 -9.39 -7.22 7.21
N ALA A 105 -8.61 -6.31 6.66
CA ALA A 105 -8.40 -6.15 5.22
C ALA A 105 -6.93 -6.36 4.84
N PHE A 106 -6.66 -6.96 3.66
CA PHE A 106 -5.28 -7.12 3.17
C PHE A 106 -4.53 -5.77 3.07
N LYS A 107 -5.29 -4.69 2.94
CA LYS A 107 -4.78 -3.32 2.85
C LYS A 107 -4.13 -2.82 4.13
N ASP A 108 -4.38 -3.50 5.27
CA ASP A 108 -3.88 -3.09 6.58
C ASP A 108 -2.36 -3.09 6.63
N VAL A 109 -1.71 -4.05 5.97
CA VAL A 109 -0.24 -4.10 5.87
C VAL A 109 0.31 -2.80 5.28
N ALA A 110 -0.31 -2.29 4.23
CA ALA A 110 0.14 -1.05 3.60
C ALA A 110 -0.36 0.20 4.33
N LEU A 111 -1.62 0.20 4.78
CA LEU A 111 -2.23 1.38 5.39
C LEU A 111 -1.85 1.59 6.86
N SER A 112 -1.23 0.63 7.51
CA SER A 112 -0.59 0.85 8.81
C SER A 112 0.75 1.60 8.70
N VAL A 113 1.49 1.41 7.59
CA VAL A 113 2.81 2.03 7.36
C VAL A 113 2.70 3.36 6.62
N LEU A 114 1.88 3.46 5.58
CA LEU A 114 1.76 4.66 4.74
C LEU A 114 1.61 5.96 5.54
N PRO A 115 0.76 6.05 6.58
CA PRO A 115 0.60 7.30 7.31
C PRO A 115 1.87 7.80 7.96
N ARG A 116 2.69 6.88 8.48
CA ARG A 116 3.98 7.22 9.10
C ARG A 116 5.03 7.59 8.06
N LEU A 117 5.02 6.93 6.90
CA LEU A 117 5.86 7.32 5.77
C LEU A 117 5.48 8.73 5.29
N VAL A 118 4.19 9.03 5.14
CA VAL A 118 3.72 10.36 4.74
C VAL A 118 4.12 11.42 5.76
N SER A 119 3.91 11.17 7.06
CA SER A 119 4.31 12.09 8.13
C SER A 119 5.83 12.32 8.14
N ALA A 120 6.63 11.26 8.01
CA ALA A 120 8.09 11.36 7.93
C ALA A 120 8.56 12.10 6.69
N ALA A 121 7.97 11.81 5.52
CA ALA A 121 8.28 12.50 4.27
C ALA A 121 7.96 13.99 4.36
N ALA A 122 6.80 14.37 4.89
CA ALA A 122 6.43 15.76 5.09
C ALA A 122 7.46 16.50 5.96
N LYS A 123 7.88 15.88 7.06
CA LYS A 123 8.90 16.44 7.94
C LYS A 123 10.26 16.58 7.24
N GLN A 124 10.68 15.58 6.46
CA GLN A 124 11.97 15.63 5.74
C GLN A 124 11.97 16.65 4.60
N GLU A 125 10.85 16.80 3.90
CA GLU A 125 10.66 17.75 2.79
C GLU A 125 10.35 19.18 3.29
N GLY A 126 10.20 19.39 4.60
CA GLY A 126 9.82 20.69 5.17
C GLY A 126 8.40 21.13 4.79
N ALA A 127 7.53 20.18 4.47
CA ALA A 127 6.11 20.44 4.16
C ALA A 127 5.31 20.67 5.45
N GLY A 128 4.17 21.36 5.32
CA GLY A 128 3.18 21.47 6.38
C GLY A 128 2.32 20.21 6.53
N ASP A 129 1.12 20.37 7.07
CA ASP A 129 0.16 19.25 7.22
C ASP A 129 -0.15 18.60 5.87
N VAL A 130 -0.22 17.27 5.86
CA VAL A 130 -0.63 16.52 4.67
C VAL A 130 -2.11 16.18 4.77
N VAL A 131 -2.88 16.65 3.81
CA VAL A 131 -4.33 16.37 3.72
C VAL A 131 -4.56 15.23 2.73
N ILE A 132 -5.01 14.10 3.27
CA ILE A 132 -5.28 12.89 2.49
C ILE A 132 -6.74 12.91 2.04
N LEU A 133 -6.95 12.88 0.73
CA LEU A 133 -8.28 12.72 0.15
C LEU A 133 -8.39 11.32 -0.47
N THR A 134 -9.39 10.56 -0.03
CA THR A 134 -9.59 9.17 -0.46
C THR A 134 -11.03 8.93 -0.84
N ALA A 135 -11.27 8.46 -2.06
CA ALA A 135 -12.55 7.89 -2.46
C ALA A 135 -12.53 6.38 -2.17
N THR A 136 -13.64 5.86 -1.68
CA THR A 136 -13.76 4.43 -1.36
C THR A 136 -15.12 3.87 -1.78
N SER A 137 -15.12 2.58 -2.12
CA SER A 137 -16.32 1.76 -2.29
C SER A 137 -16.46 0.71 -1.16
N GLY A 138 -15.68 0.87 -0.06
CA GLY A 138 -15.77 -0.06 1.06
C GLY A 138 -14.53 -0.05 1.97
N ASP A 139 -13.82 -1.18 2.04
CA ASP A 139 -12.75 -1.50 2.98
C ASP A 139 -11.54 -0.55 2.95
N THR A 140 -11.20 0.02 1.80
CA THR A 140 -10.08 0.98 1.70
C THR A 140 -10.32 2.21 2.58
N GLY A 141 -11.55 2.70 2.65
CA GLY A 141 -11.90 3.86 3.46
C GLY A 141 -11.64 3.62 4.95
N LYS A 142 -12.14 2.51 5.48
CA LYS A 142 -11.93 2.14 6.89
C LYS A 142 -10.44 1.91 7.18
N ALA A 143 -9.74 1.16 6.33
CA ALA A 143 -8.32 0.88 6.54
C ALA A 143 -7.47 2.18 6.50
N ALA A 144 -7.82 3.14 5.64
CA ALA A 144 -7.15 4.43 5.61
C ALA A 144 -7.46 5.29 6.84
N LEU A 145 -8.71 5.37 7.27
CA LEU A 145 -9.10 6.09 8.48
C LEU A 145 -8.37 5.54 9.71
N GLU A 146 -8.33 4.22 9.86
CA GLU A 146 -7.63 3.54 10.95
C GLU A 146 -6.12 3.81 10.93
N GLY A 147 -5.51 3.69 9.76
CA GLY A 147 -4.07 3.92 9.61
C GLY A 147 -3.65 5.35 9.91
N PHE A 148 -4.42 6.36 9.47
CA PHE A 148 -4.15 7.78 9.67
C PHE A 148 -4.66 8.34 11.01
N HIS A 149 -5.40 7.55 11.77
CA HIS A 149 -5.93 7.95 13.06
C HIS A 149 -4.84 8.55 13.97
N ASP A 150 -5.00 9.83 14.31
CA ASP A 150 -4.12 10.62 15.14
C ASP A 150 -2.61 10.59 14.78
N VAL A 151 -2.28 10.32 13.51
CA VAL A 151 -0.90 10.43 13.04
C VAL A 151 -0.52 11.90 12.88
N PRO A 152 0.54 12.39 13.57
CA PRO A 152 0.92 13.78 13.56
C PRO A 152 1.24 14.33 12.16
N GLY A 153 0.82 15.57 11.89
CA GLY A 153 1.04 16.25 10.60
C GLY A 153 0.20 15.70 9.45
N THR A 154 -0.82 14.88 9.76
CA THR A 154 -1.73 14.35 8.75
C THR A 154 -3.19 14.64 9.07
N ARG A 155 -4.00 14.82 8.04
CA ARG A 155 -5.47 14.89 8.11
C ARG A 155 -6.05 14.03 7.02
N ILE A 156 -7.09 13.28 7.29
CA ILE A 156 -7.73 12.44 6.28
C ILE A 156 -9.21 12.73 6.15
N MET A 157 -9.68 12.81 4.90
CA MET A 157 -11.09 12.82 4.57
C MET A 157 -11.40 11.70 3.56
N VAL A 158 -12.34 10.85 3.95
CA VAL A 158 -12.82 9.73 3.13
C VAL A 158 -14.18 10.07 2.56
N PHE A 159 -14.32 9.93 1.24
CA PHE A 159 -15.57 10.10 0.51
C PHE A 159 -16.11 8.73 0.08
N TYR A 160 -17.37 8.45 0.36
CA TYR A 160 -18.04 7.22 -0.04
C TYR A 160 -19.44 7.50 -0.59
N PRO A 161 -19.96 6.69 -1.52
CA PRO A 161 -21.31 6.85 -2.03
C PRO A 161 -22.35 6.43 -0.99
N ALA A 162 -23.29 7.30 -0.66
CA ALA A 162 -24.39 7.00 0.26
C ALA A 162 -25.21 5.84 -0.30
N GLY A 163 -25.34 4.76 0.49
CA GLY A 163 -26.00 3.51 0.08
C GLY A 163 -25.20 2.67 -0.92
N GLY A 164 -23.97 3.04 -1.28
CA GLY A 164 -23.09 2.31 -2.20
C GLY A 164 -22.01 1.47 -1.51
N VAL A 165 -22.05 1.36 -0.19
CA VAL A 165 -21.18 0.50 0.63
C VAL A 165 -22.05 -0.40 1.51
N SER A 166 -21.50 -1.51 2.01
CA SER A 166 -22.27 -2.36 2.92
C SER A 166 -22.55 -1.64 4.25
N PRO A 167 -23.65 -1.97 4.96
CA PRO A 167 -23.95 -1.35 6.27
C PRO A 167 -22.81 -1.51 7.28
N VAL A 168 -22.11 -2.63 7.25
CA VAL A 168 -20.95 -2.89 8.12
C VAL A 168 -19.80 -1.94 7.78
N GLN A 169 -19.46 -1.79 6.50
CA GLN A 169 -18.38 -0.89 6.07
C GLN A 169 -18.72 0.57 6.35
N GLU A 170 -19.99 0.98 6.16
CA GLU A 170 -20.42 2.31 6.52
C GLU A 170 -20.27 2.55 8.02
N ALA A 171 -20.78 1.63 8.85
CA ALA A 171 -20.65 1.72 10.31
C ALA A 171 -19.18 1.80 10.74
N GLN A 172 -18.30 0.97 10.18
CA GLN A 172 -16.86 1.02 10.46
C GLN A 172 -16.22 2.38 10.14
N MET A 173 -16.67 3.05 9.09
CA MET A 173 -16.15 4.38 8.73
C MET A 173 -16.71 5.50 9.59
N VAL A 174 -18.04 5.55 9.78
CA VAL A 174 -18.70 6.67 10.49
C VAL A 174 -18.46 6.65 11.99
N THR A 175 -18.12 5.50 12.55
CA THR A 175 -17.76 5.35 13.97
C THR A 175 -16.26 5.52 14.23
N GLN A 176 -15.45 5.80 13.19
CA GLN A 176 -14.02 6.00 13.38
C GLN A 176 -13.76 7.25 14.22
N GLU A 177 -13.13 7.05 15.36
CA GLU A 177 -12.66 8.12 16.23
C GLU A 177 -11.35 8.74 15.71
N GLY A 178 -11.02 9.93 16.19
CA GLY A 178 -9.77 10.63 15.87
C GLY A 178 -9.96 12.12 15.57
N GLY A 179 -9.03 12.93 16.06
CA GLY A 179 -9.06 14.38 15.87
C GLY A 179 -8.84 14.83 14.43
N ASN A 180 -8.12 14.02 13.67
CA ASN A 180 -7.65 14.32 12.31
C ASN A 180 -8.40 13.56 11.19
N VAL A 181 -9.44 12.78 11.52
CA VAL A 181 -10.21 11.98 10.57
C VAL A 181 -11.57 12.60 10.27
N ARG A 182 -12.03 12.51 9.02
CA ARG A 182 -13.36 12.94 8.58
C ARG A 182 -13.91 11.98 7.54
N VAL A 183 -15.23 11.76 7.58
CA VAL A 183 -15.94 10.90 6.64
C VAL A 183 -17.08 11.70 6.01
N CYS A 184 -17.23 11.59 4.71
CA CYS A 184 -18.23 12.31 3.95
C CYS A 184 -18.97 11.36 2.99
N ALA A 185 -20.27 11.15 3.23
CA ALA A 185 -21.13 10.48 2.28
C ALA A 185 -21.49 11.45 1.13
N ILE A 186 -21.39 10.99 -0.10
CA ILE A 186 -21.78 11.75 -1.28
C ILE A 186 -23.04 11.16 -1.91
N ARG A 187 -23.83 12.00 -2.58
CA ARG A 187 -24.92 11.55 -3.46
C ARG A 187 -24.32 11.22 -4.83
N GLY A 188 -24.29 9.95 -5.20
CA GLY A 188 -23.69 9.46 -6.44
C GLY A 188 -23.12 8.06 -6.24
N ASN A 189 -22.28 7.64 -7.17
CA ASN A 189 -21.59 6.35 -7.13
C ASN A 189 -20.09 6.51 -6.80
N PHE A 190 -19.33 5.40 -6.81
CA PHE A 190 -17.90 5.43 -6.53
C PHE A 190 -17.11 6.28 -7.54
N ASP A 191 -17.48 6.25 -8.82
CA ASP A 191 -16.80 7.04 -9.86
C ASP A 191 -17.01 8.54 -9.67
N ASP A 192 -18.20 8.93 -9.18
CA ASP A 192 -18.48 10.32 -8.79
C ASP A 192 -17.58 10.78 -7.65
N ALA A 193 -17.42 9.94 -6.61
CA ALA A 193 -16.50 10.20 -5.49
C ALA A 193 -15.05 10.35 -5.98
N GLN A 194 -14.61 9.42 -6.82
CA GLN A 194 -13.24 9.43 -7.36
C GLN A 194 -12.99 10.63 -8.26
N THR A 195 -13.97 10.98 -9.11
CA THR A 195 -13.90 12.16 -9.97
C THR A 195 -13.87 13.45 -9.15
N GLY A 196 -14.69 13.53 -8.10
CA GLY A 196 -14.69 14.64 -7.16
C GLY A 196 -13.33 14.87 -6.52
N VAL A 197 -12.69 13.81 -6.02
CA VAL A 197 -11.34 13.87 -5.45
C VAL A 197 -10.33 14.37 -6.50
N LYS A 198 -10.34 13.81 -7.72
CA LYS A 198 -9.46 14.25 -8.82
C LYS A 198 -9.66 15.73 -9.16
N ASN A 199 -10.91 16.20 -9.17
CA ASN A 199 -11.24 17.61 -9.43
C ASN A 199 -10.70 18.54 -8.33
N VAL A 200 -10.74 18.13 -7.07
CA VAL A 200 -10.13 18.89 -5.97
C VAL A 200 -8.61 18.99 -6.16
N PHE A 201 -7.91 17.88 -6.48
CA PHE A 201 -6.49 17.91 -6.79
C PHE A 201 -6.17 18.87 -7.94
N ALA A 202 -6.93 18.80 -9.03
CA ALA A 202 -6.75 19.68 -10.18
C ALA A 202 -7.00 21.15 -9.83
N ALA A 203 -8.05 21.45 -9.07
CA ALA A 203 -8.42 22.80 -8.65
C ALA A 203 -7.40 23.41 -7.66
N CYS A 204 -6.71 22.60 -6.90
CA CYS A 204 -5.69 23.03 -5.92
C CYS A 204 -4.28 23.09 -6.52
N LYS A 205 -4.07 22.56 -7.72
CA LYS A 205 -2.75 22.55 -8.36
C LYS A 205 -2.17 23.96 -8.49
N GLY A 206 -0.95 24.16 -7.96
CA GLY A 206 -0.24 25.44 -8.00
C GLY A 206 -0.79 26.52 -7.06
N LYS A 207 -1.76 26.20 -6.22
CA LYS A 207 -2.26 27.13 -5.19
C LYS A 207 -1.52 26.93 -3.88
N ASP A 208 -1.33 28.06 -3.16
CA ASP A 208 -0.92 27.99 -1.78
C ASP A 208 -2.09 27.49 -0.90
N LEU A 209 -1.87 26.35 -0.26
CA LEU A 209 -2.80 25.75 0.69
C LEU A 209 -2.38 26.06 2.13
N HIS A 210 -1.82 27.22 2.39
CA HIS A 210 -1.29 27.63 3.68
C HIS A 210 -0.22 26.65 4.22
N GLY A 211 0.65 26.20 3.30
CA GLY A 211 1.70 25.23 3.58
C GLY A 211 1.26 23.77 3.62
N ALA A 212 -0.05 23.47 3.54
CA ALA A 212 -0.53 22.09 3.47
C ALA A 212 -0.28 21.46 2.09
N VAL A 213 -0.12 20.14 2.07
CA VAL A 213 0.07 19.33 0.85
C VAL A 213 -1.10 18.37 0.70
N LEU A 214 -1.64 18.26 -0.51
CA LEU A 214 -2.63 17.23 -0.83
C LEU A 214 -1.93 15.93 -1.21
N SER A 215 -2.42 14.81 -0.69
CA SER A 215 -1.96 13.47 -1.04
C SER A 215 -3.14 12.48 -1.06
N SER A 216 -2.87 11.26 -1.48
CA SER A 216 -3.89 10.20 -1.56
C SER A 216 -3.42 8.91 -0.91
N ALA A 217 -4.34 8.24 -0.22
CA ALA A 217 -4.14 6.89 0.31
C ALA A 217 -4.67 5.78 -0.64
N ASN A 218 -5.05 6.10 -1.86
CA ASN A 218 -5.45 5.12 -2.87
C ASN A 218 -4.24 4.32 -3.40
N SER A 219 -4.50 3.24 -4.14
CA SER A 219 -3.46 2.31 -4.66
C SER A 219 -2.46 2.94 -5.64
N ILE A 220 -2.67 4.20 -6.02
CA ILE A 220 -1.79 4.99 -6.89
C ILE A 220 -0.50 5.43 -6.19
N ASN A 221 -0.48 5.48 -4.86
CA ASN A 221 0.70 5.89 -4.09
C ASN A 221 1.68 4.73 -3.94
N ILE A 222 2.96 4.95 -4.28
CA ILE A 222 4.02 3.92 -4.12
C ILE A 222 4.17 3.47 -2.66
N GLY A 223 3.90 4.34 -1.69
CA GLY A 223 3.85 3.98 -0.27
C GLY A 223 2.74 2.99 0.09
N ARG A 224 1.78 2.75 -0.83
CA ARG A 224 0.79 1.67 -0.74
C ARG A 224 1.29 0.37 -1.37
N LEU A 225 2.10 0.45 -2.42
CA LEU A 225 2.65 -0.71 -3.11
C LEU A 225 3.81 -1.34 -2.35
N ALA A 226 4.78 -0.53 -1.94
CA ALA A 226 6.03 -1.01 -1.35
C ALA A 226 5.83 -1.93 -0.12
N PRO A 227 4.96 -1.63 0.86
CA PRO A 227 4.75 -2.52 1.99
C PRO A 227 4.13 -3.87 1.63
N GLN A 228 3.42 -3.96 0.50
CA GLN A 228 2.81 -5.21 0.04
C GLN A 228 3.86 -6.20 -0.50
N VAL A 229 5.04 -5.75 -0.87
CA VAL A 229 6.15 -6.63 -1.27
C VAL A 229 6.56 -7.54 -0.11
N VAL A 230 6.44 -7.08 1.12
CA VAL A 230 6.89 -7.77 2.34
C VAL A 230 6.22 -9.13 2.48
N TYR A 231 4.92 -9.24 2.31
CA TYR A 231 4.23 -10.51 2.57
C TYR A 231 4.52 -11.59 1.52
N TYR A 232 4.99 -11.24 0.32
CA TYR A 232 5.50 -12.23 -0.63
C TYR A 232 6.82 -12.84 -0.16
N PHE A 233 7.72 -12.01 0.37
CA PHE A 233 8.97 -12.49 0.98
C PHE A 233 8.69 -13.30 2.25
N ARG A 234 7.76 -12.86 3.09
CA ARG A 234 7.40 -13.58 4.31
C ARG A 234 6.84 -14.96 3.99
N ALA A 235 5.87 -15.05 3.06
CA ALA A 235 5.31 -16.34 2.64
C ALA A 235 6.38 -17.30 2.09
N TYR A 236 7.33 -16.79 1.32
CA TYR A 236 8.45 -17.58 0.82
C TYR A 236 9.37 -18.05 1.95
N ALA A 237 9.70 -17.16 2.89
CA ALA A 237 10.52 -17.46 4.03
C ALA A 237 9.88 -18.53 4.93
N ASP A 238 8.57 -18.47 5.17
CA ASP A 238 7.82 -19.45 5.94
C ASP A 238 7.90 -20.86 5.32
N LEU A 239 7.77 -20.95 4.01
CA LEU A 239 7.90 -22.24 3.30
C LEU A 239 9.33 -22.81 3.43
N VAL A 240 10.36 -21.96 3.33
CA VAL A 240 11.76 -22.37 3.48
C VAL A 240 12.03 -22.80 4.93
N GLN A 241 11.63 -22.00 5.90
CA GLN A 241 11.84 -22.27 7.33
C GLN A 241 11.09 -23.52 7.80
N ALA A 242 9.90 -23.79 7.24
CA ALA A 242 9.15 -25.01 7.49
C ALA A 242 9.68 -26.24 6.71
N GLY A 243 10.77 -26.10 5.94
CA GLY A 243 11.36 -27.18 5.14
C GLY A 243 10.45 -27.69 4.01
N ARG A 244 9.48 -26.89 3.57
CA ARG A 244 8.55 -27.25 2.50
C ARG A 244 9.15 -27.05 1.11
N ILE A 245 10.06 -26.10 0.97
CA ILE A 245 10.84 -25.83 -0.23
C ILE A 245 12.29 -25.54 0.14
N ARG A 246 13.18 -25.65 -0.84
CA ARG A 246 14.57 -25.20 -0.73
C ARG A 246 14.68 -23.76 -1.25
N VAL A 247 15.66 -23.02 -0.75
CA VAL A 247 15.99 -21.71 -1.28
C VAL A 247 16.30 -21.82 -2.77
N GLY A 248 15.63 -20.98 -3.60
CA GLY A 248 15.74 -21.01 -5.05
C GLY A 248 14.62 -21.78 -5.77
N GLU A 249 13.86 -22.62 -5.06
CA GLU A 249 12.67 -23.25 -5.65
C GLU A 249 11.57 -22.21 -5.90
N LYS A 250 10.89 -22.34 -7.04
CA LYS A 250 9.88 -21.36 -7.45
C LYS A 250 8.54 -21.60 -6.78
N VAL A 251 7.98 -20.54 -6.22
CA VAL A 251 6.64 -20.51 -5.64
C VAL A 251 5.67 -19.80 -6.60
N HIS A 252 4.49 -20.36 -6.81
CA HIS A 252 3.41 -19.74 -7.58
C HIS A 252 2.45 -19.04 -6.64
N PHE A 253 2.06 -17.82 -6.98
CA PHE A 253 1.07 -17.07 -6.21
C PHE A 253 -0.20 -16.88 -7.01
N VAL A 254 -1.33 -17.22 -6.40
CA VAL A 254 -2.68 -16.94 -6.94
C VAL A 254 -3.23 -15.78 -6.14
N VAL A 255 -3.48 -14.67 -6.82
CA VAL A 255 -3.87 -13.40 -6.20
C VAL A 255 -5.27 -13.02 -6.66
N PRO A 256 -6.29 -13.04 -5.77
CA PRO A 256 -7.59 -12.47 -6.07
C PRO A 256 -7.42 -10.97 -6.33
N THR A 257 -7.70 -10.53 -7.55
CA THR A 257 -7.28 -9.20 -8.01
C THR A 257 -8.47 -8.39 -8.51
N GLY A 258 -8.72 -7.26 -7.85
CA GLY A 258 -9.52 -6.17 -8.40
C GLY A 258 -8.59 -5.07 -8.90
N ASN A 259 -7.99 -4.29 -7.96
CA ASN A 259 -6.90 -3.37 -8.30
C ASN A 259 -5.57 -4.12 -8.40
N PHE A 260 -4.71 -3.74 -9.33
CA PHE A 260 -3.45 -4.44 -9.63
C PHE A 260 -2.36 -4.31 -8.55
N GLY A 261 -2.55 -3.52 -7.50
CA GLY A 261 -1.52 -3.22 -6.50
C GLY A 261 -0.93 -4.44 -5.82
N ASP A 262 -1.76 -5.39 -5.41
CA ASP A 262 -1.33 -6.61 -4.74
C ASP A 262 -0.44 -7.47 -5.66
N ILE A 263 -0.95 -7.87 -6.82
CA ILE A 263 -0.18 -8.72 -7.74
C ILE A 263 1.06 -8.01 -8.30
N LEU A 264 1.01 -6.67 -8.45
CA LEU A 264 2.17 -5.85 -8.82
C LEU A 264 3.26 -5.90 -7.74
N ALA A 265 2.89 -5.93 -6.47
CA ALA A 265 3.85 -6.13 -5.38
C ALA A 265 4.55 -7.50 -5.48
N GLY A 266 3.83 -8.56 -5.87
CA GLY A 266 4.40 -9.87 -6.19
C GLY A 266 5.37 -9.81 -7.39
N TYR A 267 5.07 -9.00 -8.40
CA TYR A 267 6.00 -8.74 -9.50
C TYR A 267 7.26 -8.00 -9.03
N PHE A 268 7.12 -7.01 -8.13
CA PHE A 268 8.27 -6.34 -7.52
C PHE A 268 9.13 -7.32 -6.74
N ALA A 269 8.54 -8.18 -5.90
CA ALA A 269 9.26 -9.22 -5.19
C ALA A 269 10.07 -10.12 -6.16
N LYS A 270 9.46 -10.55 -7.26
CA LYS A 270 10.13 -11.31 -8.32
C LYS A 270 11.30 -10.55 -8.94
N ARG A 271 11.15 -9.26 -9.23
CA ARG A 271 12.21 -8.42 -9.80
C ARG A 271 13.34 -8.17 -8.80
N MET A 272 13.05 -8.16 -7.51
CA MET A 272 14.02 -8.06 -6.42
C MET A 272 14.77 -9.39 -6.16
N GLY A 273 14.49 -10.43 -6.92
CA GLY A 273 15.22 -11.71 -6.87
C GLY A 273 14.47 -12.86 -6.19
N LEU A 274 13.29 -12.63 -5.59
CA LEU A 274 12.50 -13.70 -4.98
C LEU A 274 12.13 -14.75 -6.05
N PRO A 275 12.31 -16.06 -5.80
CA PRO A 275 11.99 -17.11 -6.76
C PRO A 275 10.48 -17.29 -6.98
N VAL A 276 9.86 -16.26 -7.57
CA VAL A 276 8.44 -16.30 -7.94
C VAL A 276 8.30 -16.96 -9.30
N GLY A 277 7.52 -18.01 -9.36
CA GLY A 277 7.19 -18.71 -10.59
C GLY A 277 6.12 -17.95 -11.40
N ARG A 278 4.87 -18.39 -11.30
CA ARG A 278 3.72 -17.72 -11.93
C ARG A 278 3.03 -16.82 -10.92
N LEU A 279 2.63 -15.65 -11.39
CA LEU A 279 1.63 -14.81 -10.74
C LEU A 279 0.31 -15.05 -11.49
N VAL A 280 -0.68 -15.58 -10.79
CA VAL A 280 -1.99 -15.89 -11.37
C VAL A 280 -2.97 -14.85 -10.86
N CYS A 281 -3.48 -14.01 -11.76
CA CYS A 281 -4.53 -13.06 -11.47
C CYS A 281 -5.88 -13.79 -11.44
N ALA A 282 -6.44 -14.00 -10.26
CA ALA A 282 -7.76 -14.61 -10.12
C ALA A 282 -8.82 -13.52 -10.13
N SER A 283 -9.74 -13.57 -11.08
CA SER A 283 -10.88 -12.66 -11.21
C SER A 283 -12.21 -13.38 -11.01
N ASN A 284 -13.25 -12.62 -10.69
CA ASN A 284 -14.63 -13.07 -10.71
C ASN A 284 -15.27 -12.72 -12.09
N ALA A 285 -16.59 -12.53 -12.13
CA ALA A 285 -17.29 -12.13 -13.36
C ALA A 285 -16.84 -10.77 -13.92
N ASN A 286 -16.15 -9.93 -13.13
CA ASN A 286 -15.48 -8.74 -13.62
C ASN A 286 -14.04 -9.14 -14.02
N ASP A 287 -13.86 -9.57 -15.26
CA ASP A 287 -12.64 -10.13 -15.82
C ASP A 287 -11.92 -9.22 -16.82
N VAL A 288 -12.16 -7.91 -16.75
CA VAL A 288 -11.53 -6.88 -17.61
C VAL A 288 -10.00 -7.04 -17.68
N LEU A 289 -9.38 -7.50 -16.59
CA LEU A 289 -7.94 -7.76 -16.57
C LEU A 289 -7.55 -8.97 -17.42
N THR A 290 -8.40 -9.98 -17.54
CA THR A 290 -8.19 -11.12 -18.42
C THR A 290 -8.21 -10.66 -19.88
N GLU A 291 -9.17 -9.84 -20.24
CA GLU A 291 -9.25 -9.23 -21.56
C GLU A 291 -8.00 -8.39 -21.87
N PHE A 292 -7.62 -7.50 -20.93
CA PHE A 292 -6.42 -6.64 -21.06
C PHE A 292 -5.10 -7.42 -21.26
N ILE A 293 -4.94 -8.57 -20.57
CA ILE A 293 -3.72 -9.38 -20.68
C ILE A 293 -3.72 -10.22 -21.96
N SER A 294 -4.89 -10.55 -22.48
CA SER A 294 -5.06 -11.43 -23.64
C SER A 294 -5.01 -10.69 -24.98
N THR A 295 -5.13 -9.36 -24.98
CA THR A 295 -5.08 -8.46 -26.14
C THR A 295 -3.76 -7.72 -26.22
#